data_83f9f03bf8bb7a99d77fbe35fb657590
#
_entry.id   83f9f03bf8bb7a99d77fbe35fb657590
#
_cell.length_a   1.000
_cell.length_b   1.000
_cell.length_c   1.000
_cell.angle_alpha   90.00
_cell.angle_beta   90.00
_cell.angle_gamma   90.00
#
_symmetry.space_group_name_H-M   'P 1'
#
loop_
_entity.id
_entity.type
_entity.pdbx_description
1 polymer ?
#
loop_
_entity_poly.entity_id
_entity_poly.type
_entity_poly.pdbx_seq_one_letter_code
_entity_poly.pdbx_strand_id
1 'polypeptide(L)'
;IYHTFNERVHNFLSRFTKWTDYQHKVLANINGTLMPVPFNHASLKLAFGDERGEELYQKLVETFGKDVKVPIMELRKKNDPDLAEVADYVYENVFLHYTMKQWGQTPDQIDPSITGRVPVFVGDDDRYFPQAPFQGMPQDGYTALFEHMLDHDLIDVFCDVDARDLFEIDETTVKIDGKVYGGEIVYTGPLDELFNLDLGALPYRTLDMKFETLDMDQFQPVG
;
A
#
# COMPACT_ATOMS: atom_id res chain seq x y z
N ILE A 1 -7.12 -4.21 -3.69
CA ILE A 1 -8.07 -3.20 -4.17
C ILE A 1 -7.40 -2.29 -5.18
N TYR A 2 -8.16 -1.81 -6.15
CA TYR A 2 -7.72 -0.82 -7.13
C TYR A 2 -7.95 0.60 -6.60
N HIS A 3 -6.94 1.45 -6.73
CA HIS A 3 -7.07 2.88 -6.53
C HIS A 3 -6.04 3.62 -7.40
N THR A 4 -6.40 4.81 -7.87
CA THR A 4 -5.47 5.68 -8.61
C THR A 4 -5.95 7.13 -8.61
N PHE A 5 -5.00 8.06 -8.75
CA PHE A 5 -5.25 9.47 -9.05
C PHE A 5 -5.05 9.76 -10.56
N ASN A 6 -4.55 8.79 -11.30
CA ASN A 6 -4.21 8.96 -12.72
C ASN A 6 -5.36 8.52 -13.62
N GLU A 7 -6.03 9.48 -14.23
CA GLU A 7 -7.14 9.25 -15.15
C GLU A 7 -6.74 8.38 -16.35
N ARG A 8 -5.53 8.53 -16.88
CA ARG A 8 -5.05 7.73 -18.00
C ARG A 8 -4.96 6.24 -17.63
N VAL A 9 -4.47 5.94 -16.42
CA VAL A 9 -4.42 4.57 -15.90
C VAL A 9 -5.83 4.01 -15.72
N HIS A 10 -6.73 4.81 -15.13
CA HIS A 10 -8.12 4.42 -14.95
C HIS A 10 -8.80 4.11 -16.29
N ASN A 11 -8.69 5.01 -17.25
CA ASN A 11 -9.29 4.85 -18.58
C ASN A 11 -8.71 3.65 -19.34
N PHE A 12 -7.40 3.39 -19.19
CA PHE A 12 -6.76 2.23 -19.81
C PHE A 12 -7.33 0.93 -19.24
N LEU A 13 -7.34 0.77 -17.92
CA LEU A 13 -7.82 -0.45 -17.26
C LEU A 13 -9.33 -0.67 -17.43
N SER A 14 -10.11 0.41 -17.51
CA SER A 14 -11.57 0.36 -17.72
C SER A 14 -11.96 -0.17 -19.09
N ARG A 15 -11.03 -0.38 -19.99
CA ARG A 15 -11.27 -1.09 -21.27
C ARG A 15 -11.47 -2.59 -21.06
N PHE A 16 -10.96 -3.12 -19.96
CA PHE A 16 -10.88 -4.57 -19.70
C PHE A 16 -11.79 -5.04 -18.56
N THR A 17 -12.37 -4.11 -17.79
CA THR A 17 -13.31 -4.43 -16.71
C THR A 17 -14.27 -3.28 -16.44
N LYS A 18 -15.37 -3.61 -15.75
CA LYS A 18 -16.20 -2.63 -15.04
C LYS A 18 -15.77 -2.60 -13.58
N TRP A 19 -15.89 -1.46 -12.95
CA TRP A 19 -15.52 -1.28 -11.55
C TRP A 19 -16.76 -1.34 -10.66
N THR A 20 -16.69 -2.09 -9.56
CA THR A 20 -17.64 -1.95 -8.47
C THR A 20 -17.26 -0.73 -7.65
N ASP A 21 -18.25 0.02 -7.15
CA ASP A 21 -18.01 1.13 -6.23
C ASP A 21 -17.62 0.58 -4.86
N TYR A 22 -16.31 0.53 -4.60
CA TYR A 22 -15.76 0.09 -3.34
C TYR A 22 -14.79 1.14 -2.80
N GLN A 23 -15.11 1.67 -1.62
CA GLN A 23 -14.31 2.67 -0.93
C GLN A 23 -13.61 2.01 0.27
N HIS A 24 -12.29 1.86 0.17
CA HIS A 24 -11.53 1.17 1.21
C HIS A 24 -11.39 2.00 2.48
N LYS A 25 -11.75 1.39 3.63
CA LYS A 25 -11.57 1.97 4.95
C LYS A 25 -10.73 1.03 5.81
N VAL A 26 -9.84 1.61 6.58
CA VAL A 26 -8.98 0.90 7.53
C VAL A 26 -9.14 1.57 8.89
N LEU A 27 -9.28 0.76 9.93
CA LEU A 27 -9.33 1.22 11.31
C LEU A 27 -8.15 0.66 12.10
N ALA A 28 -7.47 1.52 12.84
CA ALA A 28 -6.55 1.09 13.88
C ALA A 28 -7.32 0.84 15.19
N ASN A 29 -7.10 -0.30 15.81
CA ASN A 29 -7.60 -0.56 17.15
C ASN A 29 -6.56 -0.10 18.16
N ILE A 30 -6.82 1.03 18.81
CA ILE A 30 -5.92 1.61 19.80
C ILE A 30 -6.63 1.52 21.16
N ASN A 31 -6.17 0.61 22.01
CA ASN A 31 -6.74 0.37 23.34
C ASN A 31 -8.27 0.13 23.33
N GLY A 32 -8.78 -0.56 22.31
CA GLY A 32 -10.21 -0.86 22.15
C GLY A 32 -11.00 0.20 21.39
N THR A 33 -10.41 1.36 21.08
CA THR A 33 -11.04 2.41 20.26
C THR A 33 -10.65 2.23 18.81
N LEU A 34 -11.63 2.13 17.92
CA LEU A 34 -11.42 2.03 16.47
C LEU A 34 -11.29 3.44 15.86
N MET A 35 -10.14 3.73 15.27
CA MET A 35 -9.81 5.04 14.70
C MET A 35 -9.50 4.91 13.20
N PRO A 36 -10.01 5.82 12.34
CA PRO A 36 -9.66 5.84 10.92
C PRO A 36 -8.15 5.97 10.66
N VAL A 37 -7.68 5.27 9.61
CA VAL A 37 -6.32 5.39 9.07
C VAL A 37 -6.43 5.72 7.58
N PRO A 38 -5.74 6.76 7.09
CA PRO A 38 -4.81 7.67 7.77
C PRO A 38 -5.44 8.43 8.94
N PHE A 39 -4.64 8.69 9.97
CA PHE A 39 -5.07 9.45 11.14
C PHE A 39 -5.57 10.83 10.70
N ASN A 40 -6.81 11.18 11.01
CA ASN A 40 -7.52 12.34 10.47
C ASN A 40 -8.26 13.12 11.56
N HIS A 41 -9.12 14.05 11.18
CA HIS A 41 -9.91 14.86 12.11
C HIS A 41 -10.75 14.00 13.09
N ALA A 42 -11.45 12.98 12.59
CA ALA A 42 -12.20 12.07 13.46
C ALA A 42 -11.28 11.31 14.42
N SER A 43 -10.10 10.89 13.94
CA SER A 43 -9.10 10.22 14.79
C SER A 43 -8.55 11.14 15.88
N LEU A 44 -8.35 12.44 15.61
CA LEU A 44 -7.95 13.42 16.61
C LEU A 44 -8.98 13.54 17.74
N LYS A 45 -10.26 13.61 17.39
CA LYS A 45 -11.33 13.69 18.41
C LYS A 45 -11.43 12.40 19.24
N LEU A 46 -11.27 11.24 18.61
CA LEU A 46 -11.25 9.96 19.31
C LEU A 46 -10.05 9.80 20.25
N ALA A 47 -8.91 10.37 19.88
CA ALA A 47 -7.67 10.26 20.64
C ALA A 47 -7.57 11.27 21.80
N PHE A 48 -7.97 12.52 21.57
CA PHE A 48 -7.73 13.66 22.48
C PHE A 48 -9.03 14.25 23.08
N GLY A 49 -10.20 13.73 22.70
CA GLY A 49 -11.51 14.29 23.04
C GLY A 49 -11.93 15.41 22.07
N ASP A 50 -13.23 15.76 22.13
CA ASP A 50 -13.83 16.66 21.13
C ASP A 50 -13.18 18.06 21.09
N GLU A 51 -12.99 18.68 22.26
CA GLU A 51 -12.42 20.04 22.35
C GLU A 51 -10.96 20.05 21.91
N ARG A 52 -10.12 19.22 22.53
CA ARG A 52 -8.69 19.18 22.22
C ARG A 52 -8.41 18.69 20.79
N GLY A 53 -9.16 17.68 20.35
CA GLY A 53 -9.06 17.17 18.97
C GLY A 53 -9.42 18.24 17.93
N GLU A 54 -10.41 19.09 18.21
CA GLU A 54 -10.74 20.22 17.33
C GLU A 54 -9.64 21.29 17.32
N GLU A 55 -9.08 21.66 18.48
CA GLU A 55 -7.96 22.61 18.57
C GLU A 55 -6.76 22.13 17.75
N LEU A 56 -6.37 20.86 17.92
CA LEU A 56 -5.27 20.25 17.19
C LEU A 56 -5.54 20.20 15.68
N TYR A 57 -6.79 19.92 15.29
CA TYR A 57 -7.18 19.94 13.89
C TYR A 57 -7.07 21.35 13.29
N GLN A 58 -7.57 22.38 13.98
CA GLN A 58 -7.45 23.76 13.50
C GLN A 58 -5.98 24.17 13.38
N LYS A 59 -5.14 23.77 14.33
CA LYS A 59 -3.70 23.99 14.28
C LYS A 59 -3.04 23.36 13.05
N LEU A 60 -3.43 22.13 12.72
CA LEU A 60 -2.96 21.44 11.50
C LEU A 60 -3.41 22.18 10.24
N VAL A 61 -4.68 22.60 10.19
CA VAL A 61 -5.24 23.37 9.06
C VAL A 61 -4.51 24.70 8.86
N GLU A 62 -4.26 25.45 9.93
CA GLU A 62 -3.53 26.72 9.90
C GLU A 62 -2.09 26.54 9.38
N THR A 63 -1.45 25.42 9.75
CA THR A 63 -0.03 25.17 9.44
C THR A 63 0.19 24.58 8.06
N PHE A 64 -0.69 23.67 7.63
CA PHE A 64 -0.47 22.87 6.41
C PHE A 64 -1.58 23.02 5.36
N GLY A 65 -2.71 23.62 5.70
CA GLY A 65 -3.90 23.67 4.87
C GLY A 65 -4.78 22.41 5.01
N LYS A 66 -5.97 22.47 4.39
CA LYS A 66 -6.91 21.34 4.35
C LYS A 66 -6.57 20.36 3.22
N ASP A 67 -7.06 19.14 3.38
CA ASP A 67 -7.02 18.08 2.37
C ASP A 67 -5.62 17.67 1.93
N VAL A 68 -4.67 17.71 2.86
CA VAL A 68 -3.27 17.33 2.63
C VAL A 68 -2.85 16.17 3.54
N LYS A 69 -1.92 15.37 3.04
CA LYS A 69 -1.23 14.33 3.82
C LYS A 69 0.08 14.89 4.34
N VAL A 70 0.27 14.87 5.64
CA VAL A 70 1.46 15.39 6.30
C VAL A 70 2.19 14.25 7.00
N PRO A 71 3.42 13.91 6.59
CA PRO A 71 4.25 12.94 7.28
C PRO A 71 4.50 13.37 8.74
N ILE A 72 4.46 12.44 9.69
CA ILE A 72 4.67 12.76 11.11
C ILE A 72 6.01 13.44 11.39
N MET A 73 7.04 13.16 10.61
CA MET A 73 8.33 13.84 10.72
C MET A 73 8.28 15.33 10.35
N GLU A 74 7.36 15.73 9.46
CA GLU A 74 7.16 17.14 9.12
C GLU A 74 6.45 17.91 10.24
N LEU A 75 5.55 17.24 10.99
CA LEU A 75 4.94 17.81 12.19
C LEU A 75 6.00 18.15 13.25
N ARG A 76 6.91 17.19 13.54
CA ARG A 76 8.01 17.38 14.51
C ARG A 76 8.97 18.51 14.14
N LYS A 77 9.24 18.72 12.85
CA LYS A 77 10.14 19.80 12.37
C LYS A 77 9.64 21.23 12.67
N LYS A 78 8.34 21.39 12.94
CA LYS A 78 7.77 22.71 13.20
C LYS A 78 8.10 23.30 14.58
N ASN A 79 8.64 22.49 15.49
CA ASN A 79 8.94 22.90 16.89
C ASN A 79 7.74 23.52 17.62
N ASP A 80 6.56 23.06 17.31
CA ASP A 80 5.28 23.46 17.89
C ASP A 80 4.78 22.34 18.82
N PRO A 81 4.44 22.61 20.10
CA PRO A 81 4.07 21.58 21.04
C PRO A 81 2.80 20.84 20.66
N ASP A 82 1.83 21.50 20.06
CA ASP A 82 0.57 20.89 19.63
C ASP A 82 0.81 19.89 18.46
N LEU A 83 1.65 20.30 17.50
CA LEU A 83 2.03 19.43 16.38
C LEU A 83 2.92 18.26 16.83
N ALA A 84 3.76 18.48 17.84
CA ALA A 84 4.57 17.42 18.44
C ALA A 84 3.69 16.41 19.17
N GLU A 85 2.67 16.84 19.91
CA GLU A 85 1.71 15.97 20.59
C GLU A 85 1.01 15.02 19.60
N VAL A 86 0.52 15.55 18.48
CA VAL A 86 -0.09 14.74 17.42
C VAL A 86 0.92 13.77 16.83
N ALA A 87 2.14 14.24 16.52
CA ALA A 87 3.17 13.40 15.94
C ALA A 87 3.61 12.26 16.86
N ASP A 88 3.73 12.54 18.15
CA ASP A 88 4.12 11.55 19.15
C ASP A 88 3.02 10.51 19.35
N TYR A 89 1.76 10.94 19.46
CA TYR A 89 0.62 10.04 19.57
C TYR A 89 0.55 9.07 18.37
N VAL A 90 0.62 9.61 17.15
CA VAL A 90 0.55 8.79 15.92
C VAL A 90 1.76 7.88 15.80
N TYR A 91 2.94 8.37 16.17
CA TYR A 91 4.16 7.57 16.17
C TYR A 91 4.04 6.38 17.11
N GLU A 92 3.66 6.61 18.37
CA GLU A 92 3.61 5.57 19.41
C GLU A 92 2.48 4.57 19.20
N ASN A 93 1.29 5.03 18.82
CA ASN A 93 0.10 4.20 18.79
C ASN A 93 -0.24 3.60 17.41
N VAL A 94 0.22 4.22 16.32
CA VAL A 94 -0.08 3.76 14.96
C VAL A 94 1.20 3.29 14.27
N PHE A 95 2.19 4.17 14.13
CA PHE A 95 3.38 3.91 13.33
C PHE A 95 4.26 2.81 13.91
N LEU A 96 4.61 2.90 15.19
CA LEU A 96 5.53 1.98 15.85
C LEU A 96 5.03 0.54 15.75
N HIS A 97 3.78 0.30 16.14
CA HIS A 97 3.18 -1.03 16.13
C HIS A 97 2.97 -1.57 14.72
N TYR A 98 2.49 -0.74 13.80
CA TYR A 98 2.33 -1.12 12.40
C TYR A 98 3.66 -1.51 11.76
N THR A 99 4.68 -0.69 11.94
CA THR A 99 6.00 -0.90 11.35
C THR A 99 6.69 -2.12 11.93
N MET A 100 6.67 -2.29 13.25
CA MET A 100 7.22 -3.49 13.90
C MET A 100 6.52 -4.77 13.46
N LYS A 101 5.19 -4.74 13.29
CA LYS A 101 4.42 -5.87 12.78
C LYS A 101 4.79 -6.21 11.33
N GLN A 102 4.91 -5.20 10.47
CA GLN A 102 5.18 -5.38 9.04
C GLN A 102 6.62 -5.81 8.76
N TRP A 103 7.58 -5.25 9.48
CA TRP A 103 8.99 -5.42 9.17
C TRP A 103 9.72 -6.35 10.15
N GLY A 104 9.13 -6.65 11.31
CA GLY A 104 9.80 -7.40 12.38
C GLY A 104 11.07 -6.72 12.89
N GLN A 105 11.17 -5.40 12.73
CA GLN A 105 12.33 -4.58 13.08
C GLN A 105 11.86 -3.35 13.86
N THR A 106 12.76 -2.79 14.67
CA THR A 106 12.52 -1.53 15.37
C THR A 106 12.71 -0.33 14.43
N PRO A 107 12.05 0.82 14.68
CA PRO A 107 12.09 1.96 13.77
C PRO A 107 13.49 2.53 13.48
N ASP A 108 14.42 2.36 14.42
CA ASP A 108 15.83 2.75 14.26
C ASP A 108 16.60 1.86 13.27
N GLN A 109 16.08 0.67 12.98
CA GLN A 109 16.63 -0.29 12.01
C GLN A 109 16.01 -0.16 10.62
N ILE A 110 15.03 0.71 10.47
CA ILE A 110 14.24 0.87 9.24
C ILE A 110 14.61 2.19 8.57
N ASP A 111 14.67 2.16 7.22
CA ASP A 111 14.94 3.37 6.44
C ASP A 111 13.93 4.48 6.78
N PRO A 112 14.39 5.71 7.11
CA PRO A 112 13.52 6.84 7.41
C PRO A 112 12.45 7.16 6.35
N SER A 113 12.66 6.79 5.10
CA SER A 113 11.67 6.95 4.04
C SER A 113 10.39 6.14 4.26
N ILE A 114 10.47 5.08 5.05
CA ILE A 114 9.32 4.22 5.41
C ILE A 114 8.42 4.90 6.43
N THR A 115 8.98 5.78 7.26
CA THR A 115 8.23 6.54 8.29
C THR A 115 7.19 7.49 7.68
N GLY A 116 7.39 7.91 6.43
CA GLY A 116 6.43 8.74 5.69
C GLY A 116 5.17 8.00 5.19
N ARG A 117 5.12 6.68 5.34
CA ARG A 117 3.97 5.87 4.85
C ARG A 117 2.72 5.97 5.71
N VAL A 118 2.82 6.50 6.92
CA VAL A 118 1.66 6.72 7.82
C VAL A 118 1.52 8.22 8.08
N PRO A 119 0.99 8.98 7.11
CA PRO A 119 0.78 10.41 7.29
C PRO A 119 -0.46 10.68 8.15
N VAL A 120 -0.50 11.86 8.76
CA VAL A 120 -1.74 12.47 9.22
C VAL A 120 -2.45 13.09 8.00
N PHE A 121 -3.74 12.85 7.85
CA PHE A 121 -4.56 13.49 6.85
C PHE A 121 -5.31 14.69 7.46
N VAL A 122 -5.03 15.88 7.00
CA VAL A 122 -5.68 17.11 7.49
C VAL A 122 -7.02 17.29 6.78
N GLY A 123 -8.02 16.50 7.18
CA GLY A 123 -9.35 16.50 6.54
C GLY A 123 -10.30 15.51 7.20
N ASP A 124 -11.51 15.43 6.65
CA ASP A 124 -12.63 14.62 7.15
C ASP A 124 -12.84 13.32 6.36
N ASP A 125 -12.05 13.09 5.29
CA ASP A 125 -12.16 11.87 4.48
C ASP A 125 -11.57 10.67 5.26
N ASP A 126 -12.42 9.73 5.62
CA ASP A 126 -12.07 8.53 6.42
C ASP A 126 -11.68 7.31 5.58
N ARG A 127 -11.56 7.48 4.26
CA ARG A 127 -11.09 6.43 3.36
C ARG A 127 -9.58 6.21 3.51
N TYR A 128 -9.12 5.00 3.33
CA TYR A 128 -7.69 4.67 3.38
C TYR A 128 -6.88 5.41 2.29
N PHE A 129 -7.53 5.65 1.13
CA PHE A 129 -6.98 6.48 0.06
C PHE A 129 -7.82 7.76 -0.06
N PRO A 130 -7.68 8.72 0.89
CA PRO A 130 -8.46 9.92 0.87
C PRO A 130 -8.24 10.67 -0.44
N GLN A 131 -9.34 11.26 -0.94
CA GLN A 131 -9.38 12.02 -2.20
C GLN A 131 -9.05 11.24 -3.48
N ALA A 132 -8.73 9.94 -3.44
CA ALA A 132 -8.55 9.18 -4.66
C ALA A 132 -9.86 9.17 -5.46
N PRO A 133 -9.88 9.73 -6.68
CA PRO A 133 -11.10 9.84 -7.47
C PRO A 133 -11.55 8.49 -8.01
N PHE A 134 -10.62 7.55 -8.16
CA PHE A 134 -10.87 6.22 -8.69
C PHE A 134 -10.50 5.17 -7.66
N GLN A 135 -11.49 4.51 -7.09
CA GLN A 135 -11.35 3.38 -6.20
C GLN A 135 -12.40 2.31 -6.58
N GLY A 136 -12.08 1.05 -6.40
CA GLY A 136 -13.02 -0.03 -6.68
C GLY A 136 -12.38 -1.41 -6.72
N MET A 137 -13.20 -2.36 -7.11
CA MET A 137 -12.78 -3.73 -7.42
C MET A 137 -13.24 -4.08 -8.84
N PRO A 138 -12.46 -4.85 -9.61
CA PRO A 138 -12.96 -5.37 -10.88
C PRO A 138 -14.22 -6.19 -10.64
N GLN A 139 -15.28 -5.95 -11.40
CA GLN A 139 -16.59 -6.58 -11.21
C GLN A 139 -16.49 -8.12 -11.24
N ASP A 140 -15.69 -8.66 -12.16
CA ASP A 140 -15.52 -10.09 -12.38
C ASP A 140 -14.20 -10.63 -11.79
N GLY A 141 -13.56 -9.84 -10.91
CA GLY A 141 -12.30 -10.17 -10.26
C GLY A 141 -11.07 -9.82 -11.09
N TYR A 142 -9.89 -9.90 -10.45
CA TYR A 142 -8.62 -9.55 -11.09
C TYR A 142 -8.18 -10.54 -12.16
N THR A 143 -8.50 -11.82 -12.00
CA THR A 143 -8.16 -12.85 -12.99
C THR A 143 -8.80 -12.53 -14.33
N ALA A 144 -10.12 -12.28 -14.34
CA ALA A 144 -10.84 -11.90 -15.55
C ALA A 144 -10.31 -10.60 -16.17
N LEU A 145 -9.94 -9.61 -15.34
CA LEU A 145 -9.30 -8.38 -15.83
C LEU A 145 -8.02 -8.68 -16.61
N PHE A 146 -7.13 -9.54 -16.06
CA PHE A 146 -5.89 -9.90 -16.73
C PHE A 146 -6.12 -10.77 -17.95
N GLU A 147 -7.06 -11.71 -17.90
CA GLU A 147 -7.45 -12.51 -19.07
C GLU A 147 -7.87 -11.60 -20.23
N HIS A 148 -8.74 -10.62 -19.97
CA HIS A 148 -9.15 -9.65 -21.00
C HIS A 148 -7.98 -8.77 -21.50
N MET A 149 -7.04 -8.41 -20.62
CA MET A 149 -5.85 -7.62 -21.04
C MET A 149 -4.91 -8.43 -21.94
N LEU A 150 -4.85 -9.73 -21.76
CA LEU A 150 -3.97 -10.65 -22.46
C LEU A 150 -4.63 -11.28 -23.70
N ASP A 151 -5.94 -11.13 -23.87
CA ASP A 151 -6.70 -11.64 -25.03
C ASP A 151 -6.42 -10.78 -26.27
N HIS A 152 -5.31 -11.09 -26.95
CA HIS A 152 -4.86 -10.39 -28.14
C HIS A 152 -4.02 -11.28 -29.03
N ASP A 153 -4.23 -11.23 -30.34
CA ASP A 153 -3.60 -12.10 -31.35
C ASP A 153 -2.05 -12.06 -31.36
N LEU A 154 -1.44 -11.05 -30.77
CA LEU A 154 0.02 -10.90 -30.70
C LEU A 154 0.57 -11.21 -29.30
N ILE A 155 -0.22 -11.80 -28.42
CA ILE A 155 0.19 -12.16 -27.05
C ILE A 155 -0.02 -13.66 -26.87
N ASP A 156 1.06 -14.37 -26.63
CA ASP A 156 1.04 -15.78 -26.23
C ASP A 156 1.30 -15.87 -24.73
N VAL A 157 0.41 -16.56 -24.00
CA VAL A 157 0.52 -16.75 -22.55
C VAL A 157 0.80 -18.22 -22.24
N PHE A 158 1.86 -18.46 -21.52
CA PHE A 158 2.25 -19.79 -21.06
C PHE A 158 2.20 -19.83 -19.55
N CYS A 159 1.31 -20.65 -18.98
CA CYS A 159 1.23 -20.91 -17.54
C CYS A 159 2.05 -22.16 -17.19
N ASP A 160 2.36 -22.31 -15.89
CA ASP A 160 3.13 -23.45 -15.36
C ASP A 160 4.51 -23.63 -15.97
N VAL A 161 5.11 -22.53 -16.44
CA VAL A 161 6.47 -22.49 -17.00
C VAL A 161 7.34 -21.58 -16.15
N ASP A 162 8.43 -22.13 -15.62
CA ASP A 162 9.45 -21.30 -14.99
C ASP A 162 10.34 -20.67 -16.06
N ALA A 163 10.35 -19.35 -16.13
CA ALA A 163 11.15 -18.64 -17.13
C ALA A 163 12.65 -18.93 -16.99
N ARG A 164 13.13 -19.31 -15.80
CA ARG A 164 14.53 -19.68 -15.56
C ARG A 164 14.93 -20.96 -16.27
N ASP A 165 13.99 -21.87 -16.50
CA ASP A 165 14.23 -23.10 -17.25
C ASP A 165 14.39 -22.85 -18.76
N LEU A 166 13.92 -21.69 -19.24
CA LEU A 166 13.98 -21.30 -20.65
C LEU A 166 15.21 -20.44 -20.99
N PHE A 167 15.75 -19.72 -19.99
CA PHE A 167 16.81 -18.75 -20.23
C PHE A 167 18.19 -19.32 -19.94
N GLU A 168 19.10 -19.09 -20.88
CA GLU A 168 20.54 -19.16 -20.67
C GLU A 168 21.08 -17.73 -20.74
N ILE A 169 21.58 -17.20 -19.61
CA ILE A 169 22.10 -15.84 -19.52
C ILE A 169 23.62 -15.92 -19.43
N ASP A 170 24.32 -15.27 -20.35
CA ASP A 170 25.75 -15.03 -20.27
C ASP A 170 26.02 -13.51 -20.15
N GLU A 171 27.29 -13.10 -20.12
CA GLU A 171 27.71 -11.71 -19.87
C GLU A 171 27.10 -10.69 -20.85
N THR A 172 26.69 -11.09 -22.03
CA THR A 172 26.30 -10.17 -23.12
C THR A 172 25.04 -10.60 -23.86
N THR A 173 24.57 -11.82 -23.67
CA THR A 173 23.46 -12.36 -24.43
C THR A 173 22.51 -13.18 -23.57
N VAL A 174 21.26 -13.22 -24.00
CA VAL A 174 20.29 -14.17 -23.49
C VAL A 174 19.90 -15.11 -24.59
N LYS A 175 19.88 -16.41 -24.30
CA LYS A 175 19.39 -17.42 -25.22
C LYS A 175 18.09 -18.00 -24.69
N ILE A 176 17.18 -18.33 -25.59
CA ILE A 176 15.97 -19.09 -25.33
C ILE A 176 16.03 -20.33 -26.22
N ASP A 177 15.88 -21.51 -25.63
CA ASP A 177 16.05 -22.78 -26.32
C ASP A 177 17.39 -22.88 -27.12
N GLY A 178 18.48 -22.43 -26.51
CA GLY A 178 19.81 -22.43 -27.06
C GLY A 178 20.05 -21.43 -28.22
N LYS A 179 19.08 -20.56 -28.54
CA LYS A 179 19.19 -19.53 -29.57
C LYS A 179 19.28 -18.15 -28.99
N VAL A 180 20.19 -17.32 -29.48
CA VAL A 180 20.28 -15.91 -29.04
C VAL A 180 18.97 -15.21 -29.33
N TYR A 181 18.40 -14.64 -28.28
CA TYR A 181 17.17 -13.85 -28.36
C TYR A 181 17.50 -12.37 -28.59
N GLY A 182 16.95 -11.79 -29.63
CA GLY A 182 17.20 -10.39 -30.00
C GLY A 182 16.12 -9.40 -29.57
N GLY A 183 15.12 -9.85 -28.81
CA GLY A 183 14.04 -9.00 -28.28
C GLY A 183 14.35 -8.45 -26.89
N GLU A 184 13.40 -7.71 -26.35
CA GLU A 184 13.45 -7.21 -24.94
C GLU A 184 12.88 -8.27 -24.01
N ILE A 185 13.49 -8.42 -22.83
CA ILE A 185 13.04 -9.31 -21.76
C ILE A 185 12.72 -8.47 -20.54
N VAL A 186 11.51 -8.64 -20.00
CA VAL A 186 11.09 -8.06 -18.74
C VAL A 186 10.86 -9.17 -17.74
N TYR A 187 11.80 -9.34 -16.82
CA TYR A 187 11.70 -10.34 -15.77
C TYR A 187 11.15 -9.71 -14.49
N THR A 188 10.05 -10.26 -13.97
CA THR A 188 9.38 -9.76 -12.75
C THR A 188 9.47 -10.72 -11.57
N GLY A 189 10.18 -11.83 -11.72
CA GLY A 189 10.47 -12.79 -10.65
C GLY A 189 11.57 -12.33 -9.69
N PRO A 190 11.92 -13.14 -8.69
CA PRO A 190 13.02 -12.85 -7.76
C PRO A 190 14.36 -12.72 -8.49
N LEU A 191 14.99 -11.56 -8.36
CA LEU A 191 16.22 -11.25 -9.08
C LEU A 191 17.40 -12.13 -8.66
N ASP A 192 17.50 -12.40 -7.37
CA ASP A 192 18.54 -13.26 -6.80
C ASP A 192 18.42 -14.72 -7.28
N GLU A 193 17.20 -15.22 -7.43
CA GLU A 193 16.95 -16.55 -7.98
C GLU A 193 17.29 -16.63 -9.47
N LEU A 194 17.06 -15.54 -10.24
CA LEU A 194 17.44 -15.48 -11.65
C LEU A 194 18.94 -15.70 -11.85
N PHE A 195 19.75 -15.26 -10.89
CA PHE A 195 21.20 -15.43 -10.88
C PHE A 195 21.66 -16.53 -9.90
N ASN A 196 20.84 -17.56 -9.67
CA ASN A 196 21.18 -18.74 -8.86
C ASN A 196 21.71 -18.43 -7.44
N LEU A 197 21.32 -17.29 -6.86
CA LEU A 197 21.79 -16.82 -5.56
C LEU A 197 23.32 -16.64 -5.47
N ASP A 198 24.02 -16.40 -6.57
CA ASP A 198 25.49 -16.30 -6.65
C ASP A 198 26.08 -15.23 -5.72
N LEU A 199 25.31 -14.17 -5.44
CA LEU A 199 25.66 -13.11 -4.47
C LEU A 199 24.93 -13.24 -3.14
N GLY A 200 24.26 -14.36 -2.89
CA GLY A 200 23.41 -14.61 -1.73
C GLY A 200 21.94 -14.19 -1.92
N ALA A 201 21.08 -14.64 -1.01
CA ALA A 201 19.66 -14.35 -1.05
C ALA A 201 19.36 -12.90 -0.63
N LEU A 202 18.47 -12.25 -1.35
CA LEU A 202 17.89 -10.98 -0.95
C LEU A 202 16.90 -11.17 0.22
N PRO A 203 16.77 -10.19 1.12
CA PRO A 203 15.83 -10.31 2.23
C PRO A 203 14.39 -10.16 1.75
N TYR A 204 13.61 -11.23 1.83
CA TYR A 204 12.16 -11.23 1.58
C TYR A 204 11.35 -11.24 2.87
N ARG A 205 10.08 -10.84 2.75
CA ARG A 205 9.07 -11.00 3.80
C ARG A 205 7.98 -11.93 3.31
N THR A 206 7.70 -12.97 4.08
CA THR A 206 6.64 -13.94 3.80
C THR A 206 5.46 -13.70 4.72
N LEU A 207 4.25 -13.87 4.19
CA LEU A 207 3.03 -13.87 4.98
C LEU A 207 2.68 -15.33 5.37
N ASP A 208 2.54 -15.57 6.67
CA ASP A 208 1.96 -16.81 7.19
C ASP A 208 0.45 -16.59 7.36
N MET A 209 -0.33 -17.14 6.43
CA MET A 209 -1.78 -16.95 6.39
C MET A 209 -2.49 -18.13 7.08
N LYS A 210 -3.33 -17.80 8.06
CA LYS A 210 -4.30 -18.74 8.63
C LYS A 210 -5.65 -18.50 8.01
N PHE A 211 -6.23 -19.54 7.44
CA PHE A 211 -7.58 -19.52 6.91
C PHE A 211 -8.55 -20.14 7.94
N GLU A 212 -9.52 -19.36 8.38
CA GLU A 212 -10.52 -19.76 9.35
C GLU A 212 -11.92 -19.47 8.80
N THR A 213 -12.86 -20.41 8.99
CA THR A 213 -14.26 -20.19 8.69
C THR A 213 -14.99 -19.94 10.00
N LEU A 214 -15.67 -18.81 10.10
CA LEU A 214 -16.46 -18.43 11.27
C LEU A 214 -17.95 -18.46 10.93
N ASP A 215 -18.78 -18.80 11.91
CA ASP A 215 -20.25 -18.78 11.78
C ASP A 215 -20.78 -17.36 12.01
N MET A 216 -20.40 -16.44 11.11
CA MET A 216 -20.83 -15.04 11.12
C MET A 216 -20.71 -14.44 9.71
N ASP A 217 -21.60 -13.50 9.39
CA ASP A 217 -21.63 -12.86 8.07
C ASP A 217 -20.49 -11.85 7.91
N GLN A 218 -20.06 -11.21 8.99
CA GLN A 218 -19.05 -10.16 8.97
C GLN A 218 -18.18 -10.23 10.23
N PHE A 219 -16.88 -10.41 10.05
CA PHE A 219 -15.91 -10.51 11.14
C PHE A 219 -15.56 -9.14 11.73
N GLN A 220 -15.45 -8.11 10.89
CA GLN A 220 -15.06 -6.76 11.29
C GLN A 220 -15.84 -5.70 10.50
N PRO A 221 -15.99 -4.45 11.02
CA PRO A 221 -16.85 -3.43 10.40
C PRO A 221 -16.30 -2.84 9.10
N VAL A 222 -15.04 -3.09 8.80
CA VAL A 222 -14.33 -2.58 7.59
C VAL A 222 -13.49 -3.67 6.95
N GLY A 223 -13.08 -3.45 5.72
CA GLY A 223 -12.23 -4.39 4.95
C GLY A 223 -10.78 -4.44 5.40
#